data_eeeaf10d199a51f0b792385c0f5921d5
#
_entry.id   eeeaf10d199a51f0b792385c0f5921d5
#
_cell.length_a   1.000
_cell.length_b   1.000
_cell.length_c   1.000
_cell.angle_alpha   90.00
_cell.angle_beta   90.00
_cell.angle_gamma   90.00
#
_symmetry.space_group_name_H-M   'P 1'
#
loop_
_entity.id
_entity.type
_entity.pdbx_description
1 polymer ?
#
loop_
_entity_poly.entity_id
_entity_poly.type
_entity_poly.pdbx_seq_one_letter_code
_entity_poly.pdbx_strand_id
1 'polypeptide(L)'
;YPAVRLDRPAIDDYFYTIKAKLSIYLTSLHDEDLLQRPDNCEWTRFTLILSQYRHLYRHMGMVMGFIEAETGLCPRTLEVGEDPPAAPYDPYQ
;
A
#
# COMPACT_ATOMS: atom_id res chain seq x y z
N TYR A 1 5.94 0.40 -23.40
CA TYR A 1 6.44 1.04 -22.18
C TYR A 1 7.88 1.51 -22.42
N PRO A 2 8.20 2.78 -22.09
CA PRO A 2 9.59 3.19 -22.09
C PRO A 2 10.37 2.32 -21.10
N ALA A 3 11.52 1.83 -21.50
CA ALA A 3 12.38 1.02 -20.67
C ALA A 3 13.11 1.89 -19.62
N VAL A 4 12.37 2.64 -18.83
CA VAL A 4 12.92 3.40 -17.71
C VAL A 4 12.95 2.49 -16.50
N ARG A 5 14.15 2.11 -16.08
CA ARG A 5 14.33 1.41 -14.82
C ARG A 5 14.52 2.45 -13.72
N LEU A 6 13.65 2.38 -12.72
CA LEU A 6 13.83 3.16 -11.51
C LEU A 6 14.85 2.46 -10.63
N ASP A 7 15.82 3.19 -10.11
CA ASP A 7 16.75 2.67 -9.13
C ASP A 7 16.11 2.65 -7.73
N ARG A 8 16.73 1.99 -6.79
CA ARG A 8 16.22 1.84 -5.42
C ARG A 8 16.04 3.20 -4.73
N PRO A 9 16.98 4.15 -4.79
CA PRO A 9 16.77 5.47 -4.18
C PRO A 9 15.56 6.22 -4.73
N ALA A 10 15.31 6.15 -6.04
CA ALA A 10 14.14 6.79 -6.64
C ALA A 10 12.83 6.14 -6.16
N ILE A 11 12.80 4.82 -6.04
CA ILE A 11 11.63 4.09 -5.51
C ILE A 11 11.38 4.45 -4.05
N ASP A 12 12.41 4.48 -3.22
CA ASP A 12 12.29 4.83 -1.81
C ASP A 12 11.81 6.27 -1.64
N ASP A 13 12.35 7.22 -2.40
CA ASP A 13 11.93 8.61 -2.35
C ASP A 13 10.46 8.76 -2.74
N TYR A 14 10.03 8.12 -3.81
CA TYR A 14 8.63 8.11 -4.22
C TYR A 14 7.73 7.50 -3.14
N PHE A 15 8.12 6.37 -2.58
CA PHE A 15 7.36 5.70 -1.53
C PHE A 15 7.17 6.60 -0.30
N TYR A 16 8.24 7.21 0.21
CA TYR A 16 8.15 8.07 1.37
C TYR A 16 7.34 9.34 1.10
N THR A 17 7.44 9.90 -0.09
CA THR A 17 6.64 11.05 -0.51
C THR A 17 5.14 10.71 -0.52
N ILE A 18 4.77 9.59 -1.13
CA ILE A 18 3.37 9.15 -1.18
C ILE A 18 2.85 8.79 0.21
N LYS A 19 3.66 8.10 1.01
CA LYS A 19 3.30 7.75 2.40
C LYS A 19 3.01 8.99 3.23
N ALA A 20 3.83 10.03 3.13
CA ALA A 20 3.63 11.28 3.84
C ALA A 20 2.33 11.98 3.40
N LYS A 21 2.08 12.08 2.10
CA LYS A 21 0.86 12.67 1.56
C LYS A 21 -0.38 11.91 2.00
N LEU A 22 -0.35 10.58 1.94
CA LEU A 22 -1.46 9.73 2.34
C LEU A 22 -1.75 9.86 3.83
N SER A 23 -0.72 9.88 4.67
CA SER A 23 -0.85 10.07 6.11
C SER A 23 -1.52 11.40 6.44
N ILE A 24 -1.07 12.50 5.81
CA ILE A 24 -1.67 13.82 5.99
C ILE A 24 -3.15 13.81 5.58
N TYR A 25 -3.44 13.23 4.42
CA TYR A 25 -4.81 13.16 3.91
C TYR A 25 -5.73 12.38 4.86
N LEU A 26 -5.33 11.17 5.26
CA LEU A 26 -6.16 10.30 6.11
C LEU A 26 -6.36 10.89 7.50
N THR A 27 -5.35 11.53 8.08
CA THR A 27 -5.47 12.16 9.39
C THR A 27 -6.29 13.45 9.37
N SER A 28 -6.46 14.07 8.20
CA SER A 28 -7.29 15.28 8.04
C SER A 28 -8.78 14.97 7.92
N LEU A 29 -9.15 13.72 7.66
CA LEU A 29 -10.56 13.33 7.49
C LEU A 29 -11.24 13.15 8.83
N HIS A 30 -12.48 13.70 8.94
CA HIS A 30 -13.41 13.39 10.00
C HIS A 30 -14.35 12.26 9.56
N ASP A 31 -15.02 11.61 10.51
CA ASP A 31 -15.93 10.49 10.21
C ASP A 31 -17.01 10.88 9.20
N GLU A 32 -17.58 12.07 9.34
CA GLU A 32 -18.60 12.58 8.42
C GLU A 32 -18.08 12.81 7.01
N ASP A 33 -16.80 13.10 6.82
CA ASP A 33 -16.20 13.27 5.49
C ASP A 33 -16.20 11.96 4.69
N LEU A 34 -16.13 10.83 5.38
CA LEU A 34 -16.10 9.51 4.75
C LEU A 34 -17.39 9.20 3.99
N LEU A 35 -18.52 9.76 4.43
CA LEU A 35 -19.82 9.55 3.78
C LEU A 35 -20.11 10.53 2.65
N GLN A 36 -19.26 11.54 2.49
CA GLN A 36 -19.41 12.54 1.43
C GLN A 36 -18.89 12.00 0.09
N ARG A 37 -19.54 12.44 -0.96
CA ARG A 37 -19.12 12.16 -2.34
C ARG A 37 -18.30 13.32 -2.86
N PRO A 38 -17.11 13.08 -3.45
CA PRO A 38 -16.42 14.14 -4.20
C PRO A 38 -17.28 14.66 -5.36
N ASP A 39 -17.01 15.87 -5.79
CA ASP A 39 -17.72 16.47 -6.91
C ASP A 39 -17.63 15.58 -8.17
N ASN A 40 -18.76 15.42 -8.86
CA ASN A 40 -18.88 14.59 -10.06
C ASN A 40 -18.50 13.12 -9.83
N CYS A 41 -18.65 12.62 -8.62
CA CYS A 41 -18.35 11.23 -8.26
C CYS A 41 -19.57 10.58 -7.61
N GLU A 42 -19.93 9.38 -8.09
CA GLU A 42 -21.05 8.62 -7.52
C GLU A 42 -20.69 7.86 -6.25
N TRP A 43 -19.40 7.75 -5.92
CA TRP A 43 -18.91 6.99 -4.79
C TRP A 43 -18.53 7.89 -3.60
N THR A 44 -18.79 7.40 -2.40
CA THR A 44 -18.34 8.09 -1.19
C THR A 44 -16.81 8.00 -1.04
N ARG A 45 -16.21 8.90 -0.27
CA ARG A 45 -14.77 8.84 0.05
C ARG A 45 -14.40 7.52 0.71
N PHE A 46 -15.25 7.01 1.58
CA PHE A 46 -15.05 5.71 2.23
C PHE A 46 -14.94 4.57 1.21
N THR A 47 -15.86 4.52 0.26
CA THR A 47 -15.84 3.52 -0.81
C THR A 47 -14.56 3.63 -1.66
N LEU A 48 -14.16 4.86 -1.99
CA LEU A 48 -12.93 5.10 -2.77
C LEU A 48 -11.68 4.64 -2.01
N ILE A 49 -11.59 4.94 -0.72
CA ILE A 49 -10.46 4.51 0.12
C ILE A 49 -10.38 2.99 0.19
N LEU A 50 -11.51 2.32 0.45
CA LEU A 50 -11.55 0.85 0.47
C LEU A 50 -11.19 0.23 -0.87
N SER A 51 -11.62 0.86 -1.97
CA SER A 51 -11.29 0.40 -3.32
C SER A 51 -9.77 0.46 -3.56
N GLN A 52 -9.11 1.53 -3.14
CA GLN A 52 -7.65 1.66 -3.26
C GLN A 52 -6.92 0.68 -2.35
N TYR A 53 -7.43 0.45 -1.15
CA TYR A 53 -6.88 -0.55 -0.24
C TYR A 53 -6.92 -1.95 -0.87
N ARG A 54 -8.05 -2.33 -1.44
CA ARG A 54 -8.20 -3.61 -2.15
C ARG A 54 -7.26 -3.70 -3.35
N HIS A 55 -7.10 -2.62 -4.10
CA HIS A 55 -6.20 -2.54 -5.24
C HIS A 55 -4.73 -2.73 -4.81
N LEU A 56 -4.33 -2.11 -3.70
CA LEU A 56 -3.01 -2.29 -3.13
C LEU A 56 -2.74 -3.77 -2.78
N TYR A 57 -3.67 -4.42 -2.11
CA TYR A 57 -3.54 -5.84 -1.78
C TYR A 57 -3.41 -6.74 -3.00
N ARG A 58 -4.12 -6.42 -4.07
CA ARG A 58 -3.97 -7.14 -5.33
C ARG A 58 -2.55 -7.06 -5.86
N HIS A 59 -1.97 -5.88 -5.90
CA HIS A 59 -0.59 -5.70 -6.36
C HIS A 59 0.43 -6.35 -5.42
N MET A 60 0.22 -6.27 -4.12
CA MET A 60 1.07 -6.96 -3.15
C MET A 60 1.05 -8.47 -3.36
N GLY A 61 -0.12 -9.06 -3.60
CA GLY A 61 -0.24 -10.48 -3.91
C GLY A 61 0.51 -10.87 -5.18
N MET A 62 0.46 -10.03 -6.21
CA MET A 62 1.23 -10.26 -7.45
C MET A 62 2.74 -10.24 -7.20
N VAL A 63 3.23 -9.27 -6.44
CA VAL A 63 4.65 -9.17 -6.09
C VAL A 63 5.09 -10.37 -5.26
N MET A 64 4.28 -10.78 -4.27
CA MET A 64 4.55 -11.98 -3.47
C MET A 64 4.63 -13.24 -4.36
N GLY A 65 3.73 -13.36 -5.32
CA GLY A 65 3.75 -14.47 -6.28
C GLY A 65 5.01 -14.49 -7.14
N PHE A 66 5.49 -13.33 -7.59
CA PHE A 66 6.74 -13.23 -8.34
C PHE A 66 7.96 -13.63 -7.48
N ILE A 67 8.01 -13.17 -6.24
CA ILE A 67 9.09 -13.54 -5.32
C ILE A 67 9.10 -15.04 -5.10
N GLU A 68 7.96 -15.65 -4.83
CA GLU A 68 7.84 -17.08 -4.62
C GLU A 68 8.25 -17.88 -5.87
N ALA A 69 7.81 -17.44 -7.05
CA ALA A 69 8.16 -18.10 -8.31
C ALA A 69 9.65 -18.03 -8.62
N GLU A 70 10.29 -16.91 -8.35
CA GLU A 70 11.71 -16.69 -8.67
C GLU A 70 12.67 -17.26 -7.61
N THR A 71 12.26 -17.29 -6.35
CA THR A 71 13.16 -17.61 -5.24
C THR A 71 12.74 -18.85 -4.44
N GLY A 72 11.50 -19.31 -4.57
CA GLY A 72 10.93 -20.34 -3.71
C GLY A 72 10.60 -19.86 -2.29
N LEU A 73 10.80 -18.59 -1.99
CA LEU A 73 10.55 -18.00 -0.67
C LEU A 73 9.15 -17.38 -0.63
N CYS A 74 8.44 -17.60 0.48
CA CYS A 74 7.14 -17.00 0.71
C CYS A 74 7.29 -15.90 1.77
N PRO A 75 6.90 -14.66 1.48
CA PRO A 75 6.95 -13.60 2.48
C PRO A 75 6.07 -13.92 3.69
N ARG A 76 6.56 -13.57 4.87
CA ARG A 76 5.83 -13.75 6.12
C ARG A 76 4.63 -12.81 6.16
N THR A 77 3.49 -13.33 6.57
CA THR A 77 2.27 -12.55 6.81
C THR A 77 2.14 -12.28 8.31
N LEU A 78 1.83 -11.03 8.66
CA LEU A 78 1.52 -10.66 10.04
C LEU A 78 0.05 -10.97 10.33
N GLU A 79 -0.21 -11.49 11.53
CA GLU A 79 -1.56 -11.71 12.00
C GLU A 79 -2.25 -10.39 12.36
N VAL A 80 -3.57 -10.44 12.42
CA VAL A 80 -4.35 -9.26 12.85
C VAL A 80 -4.00 -8.93 14.30
N GLY A 81 -3.59 -7.67 14.52
CA GLY A 81 -3.15 -7.20 15.82
C GLY A 81 -1.70 -7.49 16.16
N GLU A 82 -0.96 -8.15 15.27
CA GLU A 82 0.47 -8.35 15.41
C GLU A 82 1.22 -7.11 14.90
N ASP A 83 2.05 -6.53 15.75
CA ASP A 83 2.90 -5.40 15.36
C ASP A 83 4.06 -5.88 14.47
N PRO A 84 4.47 -5.05 13.48
CA PRO A 84 5.66 -5.36 12.70
C PRO A 84 6.88 -5.52 13.61
N PRO A 85 7.71 -6.57 13.41
CA PRO A 85 8.93 -6.72 14.20
C PRO A 85 9.87 -5.54 14.01
N ALA A 86 10.64 -5.20 15.04
CA ALA A 86 11.66 -4.18 14.92
C ALA A 86 12.73 -4.60 13.90
N ALA A 87 13.14 -3.65 13.06
CA ALA A 87 14.20 -3.92 12.09
C ALA A 87 15.57 -4.07 12.77
N PRO A 88 16.50 -4.90 12.24
CA PRO A 88 16.31 -5.72 11.07
C PRO A 88 15.56 -7.04 11.38
N TYR A 89 14.67 -7.45 10.50
CA TYR A 89 14.02 -8.76 10.60
C TYR A 89 14.00 -9.45 9.24
N ASP A 90 13.88 -10.78 9.27
CA ASP A 90 13.76 -11.56 8.05
C ASP A 90 12.28 -11.64 7.65
N PRO A 91 11.89 -11.04 6.51
CA PRO A 91 10.50 -11.05 6.05
C PRO A 91 10.00 -12.42 5.59
N TYR A 92 10.88 -13.42 5.53
CA TYR A 92 10.54 -14.77 5.04
C TYR A 92 10.52 -15.83 6.15
N GLN A 93 10.64 -15.40 7.38
CA GLN A 93 10.56 -16.29 8.54
C GLN A 93 9.28 -16.13 9.33
#